data_86df14aa32d9a4f665d9d6876ca06547
#
_entry.id   86df14aa32d9a4f665d9d6876ca06547
#
_cell.length_a   1.000
_cell.length_b   1.000
_cell.length_c   1.000
_cell.angle_alpha   90.00
_cell.angle_beta   90.00
_cell.angle_gamma   90.00
#
_symmetry.space_group_name_H-M   'P 1'
#
loop_
_entity.id
_entity.type
_entity.pdbx_description
1 polymer ?
#
loop_
_entity_poly.entity_id
_entity_poly.type
_entity_poly.pdbx_seq_one_letter_code
_entity_poly.pdbx_strand_id
1 'polypeptide(L)'
;LIKVNGQKMSKSLGNSLLLEDLLKKYTNEAIKFALLQTNYRNDINITDTLFPEAEKHLTEFYKILQKAESMGKAEKGNPEIDAAFDKCMDDDFNTALALSDLFGIFKKMSAKVAAGDASAAEDALQVRKTYSLLGLFKKSCADYLAEVAAKNAVEIPAEVNELAAQRWQAKKDRNWPLADELRGKIDALGYSVKDGKDGYEVIKK
;
A
#
# COMPACT_ATOMS: atom_id res chain seq x y z
N LEU A 1 20.13 16.79 1.62
CA LEU A 1 20.38 16.19 2.92
C LEU A 1 19.21 15.31 3.33
N ILE A 2 19.48 14.17 3.99
CA ILE A 2 18.43 13.31 4.55
C ILE A 2 18.29 13.61 6.04
N LYS A 3 17.06 13.87 6.46
CA LYS A 3 16.65 14.06 7.85
C LYS A 3 15.69 12.95 8.27
N VAL A 4 15.69 12.58 9.53
CA VAL A 4 14.74 11.65 10.16
C VAL A 4 14.09 12.39 11.32
N ASN A 5 12.77 12.57 11.25
CA ASN A 5 12.00 13.36 12.23
C ASN A 5 12.64 14.74 12.53
N GLY A 6 13.07 15.43 11.47
CA GLY A 6 13.66 16.76 11.55
C GLY A 6 15.16 16.83 11.90
N GLN A 7 15.77 15.71 12.32
CA GLN A 7 17.19 15.64 12.66
C GLN A 7 18.01 15.04 11.51
N LYS A 8 19.25 15.50 11.32
CA LYS A 8 20.17 14.93 10.32
C LYS A 8 20.34 13.43 10.57
N MET A 9 20.14 12.62 9.50
CA MET A 9 20.41 11.19 9.59
C MET A 9 21.92 10.93 9.75
N SER A 10 22.30 10.20 10.80
CA SER A 10 23.69 9.79 11.01
C SER A 10 23.79 8.52 11.85
N LYS A 11 24.87 7.76 11.65
CA LYS A 11 25.13 6.54 12.45
C LYS A 11 25.38 6.86 13.92
N SER A 12 26.01 8.00 14.21
CA SER A 12 26.32 8.43 15.59
C SER A 12 25.07 8.78 16.40
N LEU A 13 23.98 9.21 15.74
CA LEU A 13 22.70 9.48 16.37
C LEU A 13 21.78 8.25 16.45
N GLY A 14 22.21 7.12 15.90
CA GLY A 14 21.40 5.89 15.91
C GLY A 14 20.09 5.98 15.11
N ASN A 15 19.90 7.01 14.30
CA ASN A 15 18.69 7.27 13.52
C ASN A 15 18.83 6.90 12.03
N SER A 16 19.84 6.09 11.67
CA SER A 16 20.04 5.63 10.30
C SER A 16 19.00 4.57 9.93
N LEU A 17 18.42 4.73 8.75
CA LEU A 17 17.48 3.77 8.17
C LEU A 17 18.21 2.91 7.14
N LEU A 18 18.15 1.60 7.31
CA LEU A 18 18.70 0.65 6.34
C LEU A 18 17.62 0.29 5.32
N LEU A 19 17.99 0.32 4.05
CA LEU A 19 17.08 -0.05 2.96
C LEU A 19 16.54 -1.49 3.12
N GLU A 20 17.39 -2.41 3.60
CA GLU A 20 16.99 -3.79 3.87
C GLU A 20 15.83 -3.87 4.87
N ASP A 21 15.83 -3.05 5.92
CA ASP A 21 14.77 -3.05 6.93
C ASP A 21 13.49 -2.40 6.40
N LEU A 22 13.61 -1.38 5.55
CA LEU A 22 12.46 -0.80 4.86
C LEU A 22 11.84 -1.80 3.89
N LEU A 23 12.64 -2.56 3.13
CA LEU A 23 12.16 -3.57 2.20
C LEU A 23 11.47 -4.77 2.87
N LYS A 24 11.75 -5.04 4.14
CA LYS A 24 10.99 -6.03 4.92
C LYS A 24 9.56 -5.58 5.21
N LYS A 25 9.35 -4.26 5.37
CA LYS A 25 8.07 -3.66 5.78
C LYS A 25 7.23 -3.15 4.63
N TYR A 26 7.88 -2.55 3.62
CA TYR A 26 7.22 -1.84 2.52
C TYR A 26 7.64 -2.40 1.18
N THR A 27 6.79 -2.23 0.16
CA THR A 27 7.14 -2.57 -1.22
C THR A 27 8.23 -1.63 -1.73
N ASN A 28 9.04 -2.12 -2.68
CA ASN A 28 10.07 -1.28 -3.29
C ASN A 28 9.47 -0.06 -4.03
N GLU A 29 8.27 -0.21 -4.58
CA GLU A 29 7.56 0.88 -5.25
C GLU A 29 7.09 1.94 -4.24
N ALA A 30 6.62 1.53 -3.05
CA ALA A 30 6.23 2.48 -2.00
C ALA A 30 7.44 3.29 -1.50
N ILE A 31 8.59 2.65 -1.34
CA ILE A 31 9.82 3.35 -0.95
C ILE A 31 10.23 4.37 -2.02
N LYS A 32 10.22 3.99 -3.32
CA LYS A 32 10.50 4.91 -4.43
C LYS A 32 9.50 6.05 -4.48
N PHE A 33 8.20 5.75 -4.40
CA PHE A 33 7.15 6.75 -4.40
C PHE A 33 7.35 7.78 -3.28
N ALA A 34 7.62 7.32 -2.06
CA ALA A 34 7.87 8.17 -0.91
C ALA A 34 9.05 9.14 -1.14
N LEU A 35 10.16 8.62 -1.65
CA LEU A 35 11.36 9.43 -1.89
C LEU A 35 11.19 10.42 -3.05
N LEU A 36 10.47 10.04 -4.10
CA LEU A 36 10.22 10.87 -5.28
C LEU A 36 9.20 12.01 -5.04
N GLN A 37 8.47 11.99 -3.91
CA GLN A 37 7.59 13.10 -3.51
C GLN A 37 8.34 14.38 -3.14
N THR A 38 9.66 14.27 -2.88
CA THR A 38 10.50 15.42 -2.60
C THR A 38 11.39 15.70 -3.81
N ASN A 39 11.42 16.98 -4.25
CA ASN A 39 12.34 17.38 -5.31
C ASN A 39 13.79 17.05 -4.89
N TYR A 40 14.58 16.48 -5.80
CA TYR A 40 15.94 16.00 -5.53
C TYR A 40 16.93 17.08 -5.07
N ARG A 41 16.62 18.35 -5.33
CA ARG A 41 17.41 19.50 -4.84
C ARG A 41 17.13 19.83 -3.38
N ASN A 42 16.03 19.36 -2.82
CA ASN A 42 15.61 19.68 -1.47
C ASN A 42 16.08 18.62 -0.45
N ASP A 43 16.14 19.02 0.80
CA ASP A 43 16.30 18.07 1.90
C ASP A 43 15.05 17.20 2.01
N ILE A 44 15.24 15.89 2.11
CA ILE A 44 14.16 14.99 2.43
C ILE A 44 14.07 14.77 3.95
N ASN A 45 12.87 14.88 4.49
CA ASN A 45 12.59 14.56 5.88
C ASN A 45 11.76 13.27 5.96
N ILE A 46 12.37 12.20 6.41
CA ILE A 46 11.72 10.92 6.60
C ILE A 46 11.03 10.94 7.97
N THR A 47 9.69 10.99 7.94
CA THR A 47 8.82 10.85 9.10
C THR A 47 8.34 9.42 9.25
N ASP A 48 7.81 9.08 10.43
CA ASP A 48 7.26 7.73 10.68
C ASP A 48 6.05 7.40 9.78
N THR A 49 5.38 8.42 9.21
CA THR A 49 4.21 8.25 8.33
C THR A 49 4.57 8.20 6.85
N LEU A 50 5.78 8.61 6.44
CA LEU A 50 6.15 8.79 5.04
C LEU A 50 5.95 7.51 4.21
N PHE A 51 6.52 6.39 4.65
CA PHE A 51 6.42 5.12 3.93
C PHE A 51 5.05 4.44 4.06
N PRO A 52 4.41 4.42 5.26
CA PRO A 52 3.03 3.93 5.39
C PRO A 52 2.03 4.66 4.49
N GLU A 53 2.10 5.98 4.41
CA GLU A 53 1.23 6.78 3.55
C GLU A 53 1.48 6.51 2.07
N ALA A 54 2.76 6.41 1.66
CA ALA A 54 3.13 6.07 0.29
C ALA A 54 2.58 4.70 -0.13
N GLU A 55 2.70 3.68 0.72
CA GLU A 55 2.17 2.34 0.44
C GLU A 55 0.64 2.32 0.39
N LYS A 56 -0.01 3.07 1.28
CA LYS A 56 -1.46 3.24 1.26
C LYS A 56 -1.93 3.86 -0.06
N HIS A 57 -1.30 4.94 -0.51
CA HIS A 57 -1.65 5.59 -1.78
C HIS A 57 -1.44 4.67 -2.97
N LEU A 58 -0.30 4.01 -3.07
CA LEU A 58 -0.05 3.05 -4.15
C LEU A 58 -1.03 1.88 -4.13
N THR A 59 -1.37 1.37 -2.94
CA THR A 59 -2.38 0.31 -2.81
C THR A 59 -3.73 0.73 -3.38
N GLU A 60 -4.19 1.95 -3.09
CA GLU A 60 -5.42 2.49 -3.67
C GLU A 60 -5.30 2.69 -5.19
N PHE A 61 -4.15 3.17 -5.68
CA PHE A 61 -3.90 3.30 -7.12
C PHE A 61 -3.95 1.95 -7.82
N TYR A 62 -3.33 0.92 -7.28
CA TYR A 62 -3.37 -0.43 -7.84
C TYR A 62 -4.78 -1.04 -7.85
N LYS A 63 -5.61 -0.76 -6.83
CA LYS A 63 -7.02 -1.17 -6.84
C LYS A 63 -7.83 -0.48 -7.95
N ILE A 64 -7.56 0.81 -8.20
CA ILE A 64 -8.20 1.56 -9.30
C ILE A 64 -7.73 1.02 -10.65
N LEU A 65 -6.41 0.79 -10.82
CA LEU A 65 -5.84 0.17 -12.02
C LEU A 65 -6.48 -1.18 -12.31
N GLN A 66 -6.62 -2.03 -11.30
CA GLN A 66 -7.22 -3.35 -11.45
C GLN A 66 -8.64 -3.26 -12.02
N LYS A 67 -9.44 -2.33 -11.49
CA LYS A 67 -10.80 -2.10 -11.99
C LYS A 67 -10.80 -1.54 -13.41
N ALA A 68 -9.95 -0.56 -13.70
CA ALA A 68 -9.85 0.05 -15.02
C ALA A 68 -9.39 -0.96 -16.09
N GLU A 69 -8.39 -1.78 -15.78
CA GLU A 69 -7.90 -2.86 -16.65
C GLU A 69 -8.94 -3.94 -16.90
N SER A 70 -9.86 -4.18 -15.96
CA SER A 70 -10.95 -5.15 -16.14
C SER A 70 -12.08 -4.67 -17.06
N MET A 71 -12.13 -3.37 -17.39
CA MET A 71 -13.18 -2.80 -18.25
C MET A 71 -12.99 -3.09 -19.73
N GLY A 72 -11.80 -3.51 -20.13
CA GLY A 72 -11.50 -3.85 -21.52
C GLY A 72 -10.01 -3.79 -21.84
N LYS A 73 -9.65 -4.26 -23.02
CA LYS A 73 -8.27 -4.17 -23.53
C LYS A 73 -8.10 -2.84 -24.25
N ALA A 74 -7.23 -1.98 -23.74
CA ALA A 74 -6.85 -0.76 -24.43
C ALA A 74 -5.77 -1.06 -25.49
N GLU A 75 -5.98 -0.57 -26.72
CA GLU A 75 -4.98 -0.65 -27.79
C GLU A 75 -4.09 0.59 -27.81
N LYS A 76 -4.60 1.70 -27.31
CA LYS A 76 -3.90 3.00 -27.22
C LYS A 76 -4.00 3.55 -25.82
N GLY A 77 -2.93 4.22 -25.38
CA GLY A 77 -2.93 4.96 -24.12
C GLY A 77 -3.49 6.37 -24.30
N ASN A 78 -3.76 7.04 -23.19
CA ASN A 78 -4.17 8.43 -23.16
C ASN A 78 -2.95 9.38 -23.27
N PRO A 79 -2.73 10.06 -24.38
CA PRO A 79 -1.54 10.89 -24.61
C PRO A 79 -1.47 12.12 -23.70
N GLU A 80 -2.58 12.57 -23.11
CA GLU A 80 -2.58 13.71 -22.18
C GLU A 80 -1.79 13.39 -20.91
N ILE A 81 -1.80 12.12 -20.47
CA ILE A 81 -1.05 11.68 -19.30
C ILE A 81 0.46 11.75 -19.57
N ASP A 82 0.87 11.34 -20.78
CA ASP A 82 2.28 11.38 -21.20
C ASP A 82 2.76 12.84 -21.31
N ALA A 83 1.99 13.68 -21.98
CA ALA A 83 2.30 15.10 -22.15
C ALA A 83 2.40 15.86 -20.81
N ALA A 84 1.53 15.54 -19.85
CA ALA A 84 1.58 16.14 -18.52
C ALA A 84 2.84 15.69 -17.75
N PHE A 85 3.21 14.43 -17.87
CA PHE A 85 4.43 13.89 -17.27
C PHE A 85 5.69 14.50 -17.87
N ASP A 86 5.77 14.57 -19.21
CA ASP A 86 6.90 15.18 -19.93
C ASP A 86 7.12 16.63 -19.49
N LYS A 87 6.04 17.40 -19.36
CA LYS A 87 6.12 18.77 -18.84
C LYS A 87 6.73 18.85 -17.45
N CYS A 88 6.43 17.89 -16.56
CA CYS A 88 7.04 17.84 -15.25
C CYS A 88 8.53 17.47 -15.32
N MET A 89 8.89 16.56 -16.22
CA MET A 89 10.29 16.14 -16.40
C MET A 89 11.14 17.23 -17.05
N ASP A 90 10.57 18.01 -17.97
CA ASP A 90 11.23 19.16 -18.59
C ASP A 90 11.44 20.32 -17.59
N ASP A 91 10.62 20.38 -16.54
CA ASP A 91 10.79 21.31 -15.41
C ASP A 91 11.77 20.73 -14.36
N ASP A 92 13.02 20.57 -14.75
CA ASP A 92 14.12 20.13 -13.86
C ASP A 92 13.82 18.80 -13.13
N PHE A 93 13.25 17.82 -13.86
CA PHE A 93 12.89 16.52 -13.30
C PHE A 93 11.98 16.63 -12.06
N ASN A 94 10.94 17.43 -12.14
CA ASN A 94 10.00 17.70 -11.06
C ASN A 94 9.10 16.50 -10.75
N THR A 95 9.71 15.46 -10.19
CA THR A 95 9.01 14.22 -9.81
C THR A 95 7.91 14.48 -8.77
N ALA A 96 8.10 15.47 -7.89
CA ALA A 96 7.09 15.84 -6.90
C ALA A 96 5.80 16.33 -7.56
N LEU A 97 5.92 17.16 -8.61
CA LEU A 97 4.76 17.60 -9.39
C LEU A 97 4.12 16.45 -10.16
N ALA A 98 4.93 15.60 -10.82
CA ALA A 98 4.42 14.44 -11.55
C ALA A 98 3.63 13.48 -10.64
N LEU A 99 4.10 13.25 -9.40
CA LEU A 99 3.37 12.44 -8.44
C LEU A 99 2.13 13.15 -7.88
N SER A 100 2.15 14.48 -7.76
CA SER A 100 0.95 15.26 -7.42
C SER A 100 -0.13 15.13 -8.51
N ASP A 101 0.25 15.24 -9.77
CA ASP A 101 -0.66 15.08 -10.92
C ASP A 101 -1.25 13.67 -10.98
N LEU A 102 -0.50 12.67 -10.55
CA LEU A 102 -0.94 11.28 -10.50
C LEU A 102 -2.21 11.10 -9.66
N PHE A 103 -2.36 11.83 -8.55
CA PHE A 103 -3.60 11.80 -7.76
C PHE A 103 -4.81 12.31 -8.56
N GLY A 104 -4.62 13.36 -9.36
CA GLY A 104 -5.65 13.88 -10.27
C GLY A 104 -6.05 12.87 -11.35
N ILE A 105 -5.05 12.18 -11.92
CA ILE A 105 -5.24 11.14 -12.93
C ILE A 105 -6.06 9.98 -12.34
N PHE A 106 -5.69 9.47 -11.18
CA PHE A 106 -6.42 8.37 -10.52
C PHE A 106 -7.82 8.77 -10.08
N LYS A 107 -8.03 10.02 -9.66
CA LYS A 107 -9.37 10.55 -9.36
C LYS A 107 -10.27 10.51 -10.60
N LYS A 108 -9.77 10.98 -11.76
CA LYS A 108 -10.49 10.93 -13.04
C LYS A 108 -10.74 9.49 -13.50
N MET A 109 -9.72 8.62 -13.41
CA MET A 109 -9.83 7.21 -13.76
C MET A 109 -10.88 6.49 -12.90
N SER A 110 -10.90 6.74 -11.59
CA SER A 110 -11.91 6.20 -10.68
C SER A 110 -13.33 6.65 -11.04
N ALA A 111 -13.51 7.91 -11.45
CA ALA A 111 -14.79 8.42 -11.91
C ALA A 111 -15.24 7.73 -13.23
N LYS A 112 -14.33 7.53 -14.18
CA LYS A 112 -14.61 6.77 -15.41
C LYS A 112 -15.02 5.33 -15.09
N VAL A 113 -14.30 4.64 -14.20
CA VAL A 113 -14.66 3.29 -13.74
C VAL A 113 -16.07 3.25 -13.16
N ALA A 114 -16.41 4.20 -12.29
CA ALA A 114 -17.73 4.29 -11.68
C ALA A 114 -18.85 4.57 -12.71
N ALA A 115 -18.54 5.32 -13.78
CA ALA A 115 -19.47 5.62 -14.87
C ALA A 115 -19.57 4.49 -15.92
N GLY A 116 -18.78 3.41 -15.83
CA GLY A 116 -18.73 2.36 -16.84
C GLY A 116 -18.04 2.79 -18.15
N ASP A 117 -17.23 3.87 -18.11
CA ASP A 117 -16.51 4.39 -19.27
C ASP A 117 -15.24 3.58 -19.54
N ALA A 118 -15.24 2.81 -20.62
CA ALA A 118 -14.16 1.93 -21.03
C ALA A 118 -12.82 2.67 -21.29
N SER A 119 -12.84 3.99 -21.51
CA SER A 119 -11.62 4.79 -21.66
C SER A 119 -10.74 4.83 -20.39
N ALA A 120 -11.25 4.34 -19.24
CA ALA A 120 -10.45 4.10 -18.05
C ALA A 120 -9.29 3.12 -18.31
N ALA A 121 -9.49 2.13 -19.19
CA ALA A 121 -8.44 1.19 -19.57
C ALA A 121 -7.29 1.87 -20.37
N GLU A 122 -7.59 2.88 -21.16
CA GLU A 122 -6.58 3.68 -21.87
C GLU A 122 -5.74 4.51 -20.88
N ASP A 123 -6.38 5.11 -19.87
CA ASP A 123 -5.68 5.82 -18.80
C ASP A 123 -4.76 4.86 -18.02
N ALA A 124 -5.25 3.67 -17.68
CA ALA A 124 -4.48 2.66 -16.96
C ALA A 124 -3.24 2.21 -17.75
N LEU A 125 -3.41 1.93 -19.05
CA LEU A 125 -2.32 1.57 -19.94
C LEU A 125 -1.25 2.68 -20.00
N GLN A 126 -1.67 3.94 -20.13
CA GLN A 126 -0.74 5.06 -20.22
C GLN A 126 -0.02 5.30 -18.89
N VAL A 127 -0.72 5.24 -17.76
CA VAL A 127 -0.10 5.36 -16.42
C VAL A 127 1.02 4.33 -16.25
N ARG A 128 0.76 3.06 -16.58
CA ARG A 128 1.78 2.02 -16.50
C ARG A 128 2.98 2.31 -17.38
N LYS A 129 2.75 2.72 -18.63
CA LYS A 129 3.81 3.03 -19.58
C LYS A 129 4.66 4.21 -19.09
N THR A 130 4.03 5.32 -18.79
CA THR A 130 4.69 6.59 -18.46
C THR A 130 5.40 6.52 -17.11
N TYR A 131 4.71 6.12 -16.04
CA TYR A 131 5.27 6.08 -14.69
C TYR A 131 6.20 4.89 -14.43
N SER A 132 6.29 3.91 -15.35
CA SER A 132 7.32 2.87 -15.31
C SER A 132 8.74 3.44 -15.40
N LEU A 133 8.92 4.63 -15.99
CA LEU A 133 10.18 5.36 -16.02
C LEU A 133 10.69 5.70 -14.62
N LEU A 134 9.77 5.99 -13.69
CA LEU A 134 10.07 6.21 -12.27
C LEU A 134 10.16 4.89 -11.48
N GLY A 135 9.97 3.75 -12.13
CA GLY A 135 9.97 2.43 -11.49
C GLY A 135 8.69 2.13 -10.72
N LEU A 136 7.56 2.77 -11.09
CA LEU A 136 6.23 2.59 -10.50
C LEU A 136 5.33 1.79 -11.47
N PHE A 137 4.32 1.10 -10.92
CA PHE A 137 3.30 0.33 -11.65
C PHE A 137 3.84 -0.75 -12.59
N LYS A 138 4.99 -1.33 -12.25
CA LYS A 138 5.64 -2.39 -13.06
C LYS A 138 5.09 -3.78 -12.79
N LYS A 139 4.52 -4.01 -11.62
CA LYS A 139 3.91 -5.29 -11.23
C LYS A 139 2.49 -5.41 -11.76
N SER A 140 2.00 -6.64 -11.90
CA SER A 140 0.56 -6.84 -12.04
C SER A 140 -0.16 -6.35 -10.77
N CYS A 141 -1.44 -5.98 -10.90
CA CYS A 141 -2.22 -5.55 -9.74
C CYS A 141 -2.32 -6.66 -8.68
N ALA A 142 -2.51 -7.90 -9.12
CA ALA A 142 -2.58 -9.05 -8.23
C ALA A 142 -1.28 -9.27 -7.45
N ASP A 143 -0.11 -9.22 -8.13
CA ASP A 143 1.18 -9.42 -7.49
C ASP A 143 1.50 -8.31 -6.49
N TYR A 144 1.22 -7.05 -6.85
CA TYR A 144 1.45 -5.92 -5.95
C TYR A 144 0.58 -6.03 -4.67
N LEU A 145 -0.72 -6.26 -4.84
CA LEU A 145 -1.66 -6.37 -3.71
C LEU A 145 -1.33 -7.59 -2.83
N ALA A 146 -0.91 -8.71 -3.41
CA ALA A 146 -0.46 -9.88 -2.67
C ALA A 146 0.83 -9.60 -1.88
N GLU A 147 1.79 -8.86 -2.45
CA GLU A 147 3.01 -8.45 -1.75
C GLU A 147 2.70 -7.55 -0.55
N VAL A 148 1.83 -6.55 -0.73
CA VAL A 148 1.38 -5.68 0.38
C VAL A 148 0.70 -6.49 1.47
N ALA A 149 -0.20 -7.41 1.11
CA ALA A 149 -0.87 -8.29 2.07
C ALA A 149 0.14 -9.16 2.85
N ALA A 150 1.14 -9.73 2.16
CA ALA A 150 2.18 -10.54 2.78
C ALA A 150 3.07 -9.74 3.76
N LYS A 151 3.42 -8.49 3.41
CA LYS A 151 4.23 -7.61 4.27
C LYS A 151 3.43 -7.10 5.48
N ASN A 152 2.12 -6.92 5.34
CA ASN A 152 1.22 -6.49 6.41
C ASN A 152 0.65 -7.67 7.20
N ALA A 153 0.91 -8.92 6.79
CA ALA A 153 0.50 -10.10 7.54
C ALA A 153 1.17 -10.08 8.92
N VAL A 154 0.38 -9.86 9.94
CA VAL A 154 0.83 -9.99 11.31
C VAL A 154 1.06 -11.47 11.54
N GLU A 155 2.30 -11.86 11.82
CA GLU A 155 2.60 -13.23 12.25
C GLU A 155 1.90 -13.46 13.59
N ILE A 156 0.76 -14.14 13.54
CA ILE A 156 -0.01 -14.45 14.74
C ILE A 156 0.69 -15.62 15.40
N PRO A 157 1.14 -15.48 16.68
CA PRO A 157 1.79 -16.58 17.39
C PRO A 157 0.94 -17.86 17.37
N ALA A 158 1.59 -19.01 17.25
CA ALA A 158 0.91 -20.31 17.21
C ALA A 158 -0.05 -20.48 18.39
N GLU A 159 0.37 -20.05 19.59
CA GLU A 159 -0.44 -20.07 20.83
C GLU A 159 -1.77 -19.30 20.65
N VAL A 160 -1.74 -18.12 20.01
CA VAL A 160 -2.95 -17.30 19.78
C VAL A 160 -3.88 -18.00 18.79
N ASN A 161 -3.31 -18.61 17.73
CA ASN A 161 -4.07 -19.37 16.76
C ASN A 161 -4.74 -20.61 17.38
N GLU A 162 -4.04 -21.31 18.26
CA GLU A 162 -4.59 -22.46 18.99
C GLU A 162 -5.72 -22.06 19.93
N LEU A 163 -5.54 -20.98 20.71
CA LEU A 163 -6.58 -20.43 21.57
C LEU A 163 -7.81 -19.98 20.78
N ALA A 164 -7.61 -19.37 19.63
CA ALA A 164 -8.70 -18.94 18.76
C ALA A 164 -9.47 -20.14 18.16
N ALA A 165 -8.76 -21.19 17.75
CA ALA A 165 -9.38 -22.43 17.27
C ALA A 165 -10.18 -23.14 18.37
N GLN A 166 -9.63 -23.25 19.57
CA GLN A 166 -10.31 -23.83 20.73
C GLN A 166 -11.56 -23.01 21.10
N ARG A 167 -11.45 -21.68 21.10
CA ARG A 167 -12.59 -20.80 21.34
C ARG A 167 -13.70 -21.01 20.29
N TRP A 168 -13.34 -21.11 19.03
CA TRP A 168 -14.29 -21.35 17.95
C TRP A 168 -15.01 -22.69 18.12
N GLN A 169 -14.27 -23.75 18.52
CA GLN A 169 -14.87 -25.05 18.81
C GLN A 169 -15.80 -24.97 20.02
N ALA A 170 -15.39 -24.33 21.12
CA ALA A 170 -16.22 -24.12 22.31
C ALA A 170 -17.55 -23.42 21.98
N LYS A 171 -17.53 -22.44 21.06
CA LYS A 171 -18.76 -21.78 20.57
C LYS A 171 -19.66 -22.74 19.78
N LYS A 172 -19.10 -23.60 18.94
CA LYS A 172 -19.88 -24.63 18.20
C LYS A 172 -20.53 -25.60 19.16
N ASP A 173 -19.83 -25.97 20.23
CA ASP A 173 -20.29 -26.89 21.26
C ASP A 173 -21.21 -26.19 22.29
N ARG A 174 -21.51 -24.88 22.10
CA ARG A 174 -22.31 -24.03 23.00
C ARG A 174 -21.76 -23.93 24.42
N ASN A 175 -20.45 -24.16 24.58
CA ASN A 175 -19.76 -23.97 25.85
C ASN A 175 -19.29 -22.50 25.99
N TRP A 176 -20.24 -21.64 26.31
CA TRP A 176 -20.02 -20.21 26.41
C TRP A 176 -19.00 -19.80 27.49
N PRO A 177 -19.00 -20.43 28.71
CA PRO A 177 -18.00 -20.10 29.72
C PRO A 177 -16.56 -20.32 29.24
N LEU A 178 -16.30 -21.44 28.57
CA LEU A 178 -14.97 -21.73 28.03
C LEU A 178 -14.61 -20.77 26.88
N ALA A 179 -15.57 -20.43 26.01
CA ALA A 179 -15.35 -19.49 24.92
C ALA A 179 -14.97 -18.09 25.43
N ASP A 180 -15.57 -17.63 26.54
CA ASP A 180 -15.26 -16.34 27.14
C ASP A 180 -13.92 -16.37 27.90
N GLU A 181 -13.56 -17.46 28.57
CA GLU A 181 -12.24 -17.64 29.19
C GLU A 181 -11.12 -17.56 28.11
N LEU A 182 -11.29 -18.30 27.02
CA LEU A 182 -10.32 -18.31 25.91
C LEU A 182 -10.20 -16.94 25.23
N ARG A 183 -11.30 -16.21 25.12
CA ARG A 183 -11.30 -14.84 24.64
C ARG A 183 -10.47 -13.94 25.54
N GLY A 184 -10.62 -14.06 26.85
CA GLY A 184 -9.83 -13.32 27.84
C GLY A 184 -8.32 -13.59 27.70
N LYS A 185 -7.93 -14.86 27.47
CA LYS A 185 -6.52 -15.23 27.23
C LYS A 185 -5.96 -14.60 25.96
N ILE A 186 -6.73 -14.62 24.85
CA ILE A 186 -6.35 -13.99 23.59
C ILE A 186 -6.21 -12.48 23.76
N ASP A 187 -7.13 -11.85 24.49
CA ASP A 187 -7.11 -10.42 24.79
C ASP A 187 -5.89 -10.02 25.63
N ALA A 188 -5.49 -10.85 26.59
CA ALA A 188 -4.30 -10.64 27.41
C ALA A 188 -2.98 -10.73 26.61
N LEU A 189 -2.97 -11.51 25.52
CA LEU A 189 -1.84 -11.60 24.59
C LEU A 189 -1.79 -10.45 23.56
N GLY A 190 -2.71 -9.48 23.64
CA GLY A 190 -2.76 -8.31 22.77
C GLY A 190 -3.47 -8.55 21.42
N TYR A 191 -4.31 -9.58 21.34
CA TYR A 191 -5.08 -9.91 20.15
C TYR A 191 -6.59 -9.87 20.45
N SER A 192 -7.39 -9.81 19.41
CA SER A 192 -8.84 -9.95 19.46
C SER A 192 -9.33 -10.92 18.40
N VAL A 193 -10.50 -11.52 18.61
CA VAL A 193 -11.12 -12.44 17.64
C VAL A 193 -12.45 -11.86 17.18
N LYS A 194 -12.59 -11.69 15.87
CA LYS A 194 -13.84 -11.31 15.22
C LYS A 194 -14.48 -12.53 14.59
N ASP A 195 -15.70 -12.83 15.01
CA ASP A 195 -16.45 -13.96 14.47
C ASP A 195 -17.13 -13.59 13.16
N GLY A 196 -17.04 -14.47 12.17
CA GLY A 196 -17.73 -14.42 10.89
C GLY A 196 -18.80 -15.51 10.80
N LYS A 197 -19.47 -15.58 9.66
CA LYS A 197 -20.55 -16.54 9.43
C LYS A 197 -20.03 -18.00 9.38
N ASP A 198 -18.85 -18.19 8.78
CA ASP A 198 -18.28 -19.52 8.51
C ASP A 198 -16.89 -19.72 9.16
N GLY A 199 -16.47 -18.78 10.04
CA GLY A 199 -15.15 -18.82 10.66
C GLY A 199 -14.90 -17.64 11.58
N TYR A 200 -13.63 -17.43 11.90
CA TYR A 200 -13.18 -16.32 12.73
C TYR A 200 -11.90 -15.70 12.17
N GLU A 201 -11.64 -14.46 12.52
CA GLU A 201 -10.42 -13.72 12.18
C GLU A 201 -9.74 -13.26 13.47
N VAL A 202 -8.43 -13.47 13.56
CA VAL A 202 -7.61 -12.98 14.67
C VAL A 202 -6.99 -11.65 14.27
N ILE A 203 -7.15 -10.63 15.10
CA ILE A 203 -6.69 -9.27 14.85
C ILE A 203 -5.77 -8.84 15.99
N LYS A 204 -4.61 -8.29 15.68
CA LYS A 204 -3.74 -7.66 16.67
C LYS A 204 -4.37 -6.34 17.12
N LYS A 205 -4.41 -6.09 18.42
CA LYS A 205 -4.90 -4.83 19.00
C LYS A 205 -3.91 -3.68 18.86
#